data_8046db15d0620c9a8452d43a58b7c816
#
_entry.id   8046db15d0620c9a8452d43a58b7c816
#
_cell.length_a   1.000
_cell.length_b   1.000
_cell.length_c   1.000
_cell.angle_alpha   90.00
_cell.angle_beta   90.00
_cell.angle_gamma   90.00
#
_symmetry.space_group_name_H-M   'P 1'
#
loop_
_entity.id
_entity.type
_entity.pdbx_description
1 polymer ?
#
loop_
_entity_poly.entity_id
_entity_poly.type
_entity_poly.pdbx_seq_one_letter_code
_entity_poly.pdbx_strand_id
1 'polypeptide(L)'
;MSLLFVYEDREYLLAPGDTLETDLGVLEVPEDVEPGDTVETHLGTAFTARGLRGPDLFHHLERTGAPMMPRDVGLVVGYTGICEGDRVLDAGTGTGVLATALGRIGATVITYERDAAFAETARENVRLAGVADAVDVRTGDLTGHLDELSGFDVLTLDTEDAPEVVALAPDLLVPGGFVAAYSPFVEHTREVVERGREAGLENVRTIETIQREMEFDDRGSRPSTAGVGHTGYLTVGRLR
;
A
#
# COMPACT_ATOMS: atom_id res chain seq x y z
N MET A 1 9.70 14.17 -8.83
CA MET A 1 8.97 13.46 -7.73
C MET A 1 7.87 14.38 -7.25
N SER A 2 6.64 13.88 -7.09
CA SER A 2 5.52 14.70 -6.62
C SER A 2 5.73 15.20 -5.18
N LEU A 3 5.11 16.32 -4.85
CA LEU A 3 5.17 16.98 -3.55
C LEU A 3 3.75 17.23 -3.03
N LEU A 4 3.63 17.44 -1.73
CA LEU A 4 2.39 17.87 -1.10
C LEU A 4 2.41 19.38 -0.92
N PHE A 5 1.49 20.09 -1.57
CA PHE A 5 1.34 21.53 -1.44
C PHE A 5 0.30 21.86 -0.38
N VAL A 6 0.71 22.58 0.64
CA VAL A 6 -0.08 22.79 1.85
C VAL A 6 -0.34 24.28 2.08
N TYR A 7 -1.61 24.62 2.30
CA TYR A 7 -2.05 25.91 2.78
C TYR A 7 -3.17 25.73 3.82
N GLU A 8 -2.93 26.14 5.06
CA GLU A 8 -3.83 25.92 6.20
C GLU A 8 -4.18 24.43 6.35
N ASP A 9 -5.45 24.05 6.19
CA ASP A 9 -5.99 22.68 6.24
C ASP A 9 -6.14 22.02 4.85
N ARG A 10 -5.70 22.68 3.80
CA ARG A 10 -5.76 22.19 2.42
C ARG A 10 -4.45 21.58 2.00
N GLU A 11 -4.53 20.42 1.39
CA GLU A 11 -3.38 19.66 0.90
C GLU A 11 -3.65 19.12 -0.51
N TYR A 12 -2.68 19.27 -1.40
CA TYR A 12 -2.78 18.82 -2.80
C TYR A 12 -1.50 18.09 -3.21
N LEU A 13 -1.67 16.89 -3.76
CA LEU A 13 -0.57 16.11 -4.31
C LEU A 13 -0.35 16.50 -5.77
N LEU A 14 0.79 17.12 -6.06
CA LEU A 14 1.11 17.65 -7.40
C LEU A 14 2.53 17.26 -7.81
N ALA A 15 2.72 17.05 -9.10
CA ALA A 15 4.03 16.88 -9.70
C ALA A 15 4.62 18.24 -10.16
N PRO A 16 5.95 18.35 -10.30
CA PRO A 16 6.57 19.47 -11.00
C PRO A 16 5.95 19.67 -12.39
N GLY A 17 5.63 20.92 -12.73
CA GLY A 17 4.96 21.27 -13.98
C GLY A 17 3.42 21.20 -13.94
N ASP A 18 2.83 20.66 -12.88
CA ASP A 18 1.37 20.61 -12.76
C ASP A 18 0.77 22.00 -12.55
N THR A 19 -0.49 22.16 -12.98
CA THR A 19 -1.30 23.34 -12.71
C THR A 19 -2.55 22.93 -11.94
N LEU A 20 -2.82 23.62 -10.82
CA LEU A 20 -4.00 23.39 -9.99
C LEU A 20 -4.87 24.64 -9.94
N GLU A 21 -6.15 24.51 -10.32
CA GLU A 21 -7.15 25.56 -10.18
C GLU A 21 -7.91 25.39 -8.86
N THR A 22 -7.93 26.44 -8.03
CA THR A 22 -8.66 26.49 -6.77
C THR A 22 -9.41 27.81 -6.59
N ASP A 23 -10.26 27.89 -5.59
CA ASP A 23 -10.86 29.16 -5.13
C ASP A 23 -9.84 30.16 -4.55
N LEU A 24 -8.61 29.70 -4.26
CA LEU A 24 -7.48 30.51 -3.84
C LEU A 24 -6.60 30.98 -5.02
N GLY A 25 -7.00 30.67 -6.24
CA GLY A 25 -6.30 30.99 -7.48
C GLY A 25 -5.69 29.78 -8.15
N VAL A 26 -5.00 30.04 -9.26
CA VAL A 26 -4.26 29.01 -10.02
C VAL A 26 -2.86 28.90 -9.45
N LEU A 27 -2.47 27.70 -9.07
CA LEU A 27 -1.12 27.34 -8.64
C LEU A 27 -0.42 26.68 -9.83
N GLU A 28 0.63 27.29 -10.33
CA GLU A 28 1.53 26.71 -11.32
C GLU A 28 2.78 26.19 -10.60
N VAL A 29 2.98 24.86 -10.64
CA VAL A 29 4.09 24.23 -9.91
C VAL A 29 5.37 24.34 -10.76
N PRO A 30 6.46 24.98 -10.26
CA PRO A 30 7.73 25.04 -10.98
C PRO A 30 8.31 23.63 -11.22
N GLU A 31 9.05 23.47 -12.34
CA GLU A 31 9.73 22.21 -12.67
C GLU A 31 10.86 21.87 -11.67
N ASP A 32 11.46 22.87 -11.05
CA ASP A 32 12.59 22.77 -10.13
C ASP A 32 12.22 22.94 -8.66
N VAL A 33 10.91 22.83 -8.33
CA VAL A 33 10.42 22.95 -6.94
C VAL A 33 11.00 21.87 -6.02
N GLU A 34 11.45 22.31 -4.84
CA GLU A 34 12.01 21.43 -3.82
C GLU A 34 11.16 21.45 -2.52
N PRO A 35 11.26 20.41 -1.67
CA PRO A 35 10.64 20.42 -0.34
C PRO A 35 11.13 21.59 0.50
N GLY A 36 10.17 22.40 1.00
CA GLY A 36 10.42 23.62 1.77
C GLY A 36 10.17 24.89 0.98
N ASP A 37 10.06 24.80 -0.33
CA ASP A 37 9.73 25.97 -1.16
C ASP A 37 8.31 26.47 -0.91
N THR A 38 8.12 27.74 -1.22
CA THR A 38 6.82 28.39 -1.22
C THR A 38 6.47 28.76 -2.66
N VAL A 39 5.31 28.32 -3.12
CA VAL A 39 4.78 28.64 -4.45
C VAL A 39 3.48 29.42 -4.29
N GLU A 40 3.39 30.57 -4.92
CA GLU A 40 2.22 31.43 -4.84
C GLU A 40 1.26 31.20 -6.01
N THR A 41 -0.04 31.18 -5.70
CA THR A 41 -1.06 31.27 -6.75
C THR A 41 -1.02 32.62 -7.42
N HIS A 42 -1.65 32.77 -8.59
CA HIS A 42 -1.77 34.06 -9.27
C HIS A 42 -2.52 35.14 -8.43
N LEU A 43 -3.23 34.74 -7.38
CA LEU A 43 -3.89 35.67 -6.42
C LEU A 43 -3.04 35.92 -5.17
N GLY A 44 -1.80 35.40 -5.09
CA GLY A 44 -0.86 35.65 -3.99
C GLY A 44 -1.06 34.75 -2.76
N THR A 45 -1.82 33.65 -2.87
CA THR A 45 -1.89 32.66 -1.81
C THR A 45 -0.67 31.74 -1.85
N ALA A 46 0.07 31.69 -0.74
CA ALA A 46 1.34 30.98 -0.63
C ALA A 46 1.15 29.56 -0.13
N PHE A 47 1.46 28.57 -0.96
CA PHE A 47 1.49 27.15 -0.62
C PHE A 47 2.92 26.72 -0.29
N THR A 48 3.08 25.91 0.77
CA THR A 48 4.38 25.31 1.10
C THR A 48 4.48 23.90 0.50
N ALA A 49 5.55 23.66 -0.25
CA ALA A 49 5.86 22.34 -0.78
C ALA A 49 6.45 21.43 0.31
N ARG A 50 5.90 20.25 0.50
CA ARG A 50 6.39 19.23 1.46
C ARG A 50 6.75 17.94 0.74
N GLY A 51 7.82 17.28 1.18
CA GLY A 51 8.19 15.94 0.72
C GLY A 51 7.19 14.90 1.21
N LEU A 52 6.77 13.99 0.33
CA LEU A 52 5.80 12.95 0.62
C LEU A 52 6.28 11.92 1.65
N ARG A 53 5.38 11.53 2.54
CA ARG A 53 5.54 10.43 3.48
C ARG A 53 4.45 9.37 3.26
N GLY A 54 4.59 8.20 3.89
CA GLY A 54 3.61 7.12 3.76
C GLY A 54 2.16 7.52 4.07
N PRO A 55 1.89 8.26 5.18
CA PRO A 55 0.53 8.75 5.47
C PRO A 55 -0.06 9.65 4.36
N ASP A 56 0.76 10.50 3.75
CA ASP A 56 0.30 11.40 2.68
C ASP A 56 -0.17 10.58 1.47
N LEU A 57 0.58 9.54 1.09
CA LEU A 57 0.20 8.63 0.01
C LEU A 57 -1.11 7.91 0.31
N PHE A 58 -1.31 7.44 1.55
CA PHE A 58 -2.57 6.82 1.94
C PHE A 58 -3.76 7.76 1.78
N HIS A 59 -3.60 9.05 2.04
CA HIS A 59 -4.68 10.03 2.00
C HIS A 59 -4.92 10.61 0.60
N HIS A 60 -3.89 10.77 -0.22
CA HIS A 60 -3.95 11.53 -1.47
C HIS A 60 -3.85 10.71 -2.75
N LEU A 61 -3.45 9.42 -2.69
CA LEU A 61 -3.52 8.57 -3.87
C LEU A 61 -4.96 8.31 -4.29
N GLU A 62 -5.21 8.25 -5.58
CA GLU A 62 -6.53 7.97 -6.13
C GLU A 62 -6.99 6.57 -5.73
N ARG A 63 -8.23 6.47 -5.23
CA ARG A 63 -8.76 5.22 -4.66
C ARG A 63 -9.59 4.46 -5.66
N THR A 64 -9.31 3.17 -5.81
CA THR A 64 -10.11 2.21 -6.58
C THR A 64 -11.06 1.39 -5.70
N GLY A 65 -10.81 1.38 -4.39
CA GLY A 65 -11.55 0.63 -3.38
C GLY A 65 -11.08 1.01 -1.98
N ALA A 66 -11.20 0.09 -1.02
CA ALA A 66 -10.68 0.25 0.33
C ALA A 66 -9.19 -0.12 0.35
N PRO A 67 -8.26 0.84 0.45
CA PRO A 67 -6.84 0.52 0.52
C PRO A 67 -6.51 -0.12 1.87
N MET A 68 -5.46 -0.95 1.90
CA MET A 68 -4.91 -1.49 3.15
C MET A 68 -4.52 -0.34 4.09
N MET A 69 -4.98 -0.40 5.33
CA MET A 69 -4.72 0.66 6.31
C MET A 69 -3.23 0.77 6.65
N PRO A 70 -2.69 1.96 6.97
CA PRO A 70 -1.29 2.14 7.32
C PRO A 70 -0.80 1.23 8.45
N ARG A 71 -1.67 0.91 9.43
CA ARG A 71 -1.37 -0.03 10.51
C ARG A 71 -1.15 -1.45 9.98
N ASP A 72 -1.97 -1.88 8.99
CA ASP A 72 -1.90 -3.23 8.42
C ASP A 72 -0.67 -3.36 7.50
N VAL A 73 -0.35 -2.31 6.72
CA VAL A 73 0.93 -2.18 6.00
C VAL A 73 2.12 -2.32 6.97
N GLY A 74 2.07 -1.63 8.12
CA GLY A 74 3.09 -1.72 9.16
C GLY A 74 3.23 -3.15 9.73
N LEU A 75 2.13 -3.90 9.85
CA LEU A 75 2.16 -5.30 10.27
C LEU A 75 2.76 -6.23 9.21
N VAL A 76 2.42 -6.02 7.94
CA VAL A 76 3.05 -6.77 6.82
C VAL A 76 4.56 -6.60 6.91
N VAL A 77 5.05 -5.37 6.93
CA VAL A 77 6.50 -5.07 7.02
C VAL A 77 7.11 -5.66 8.30
N GLY A 78 6.47 -5.47 9.45
CA GLY A 78 7.00 -5.89 10.73
C GLY A 78 7.07 -7.41 10.92
N TYR A 79 6.14 -8.17 10.33
CA TYR A 79 6.09 -9.62 10.48
C TYR A 79 6.82 -10.39 9.39
N THR A 80 7.04 -9.80 8.23
CA THR A 80 7.80 -10.43 7.13
C THR A 80 9.26 -9.98 7.12
N GLY A 81 9.54 -8.80 7.68
CA GLY A 81 10.88 -8.21 7.69
C GLY A 81 11.31 -7.65 6.34
N ILE A 82 10.37 -7.36 5.43
CA ILE A 82 10.67 -6.78 4.10
C ILE A 82 11.63 -5.60 4.25
N CYS A 83 12.69 -5.60 3.44
CA CYS A 83 13.72 -4.58 3.43
C CYS A 83 14.23 -4.29 2.00
N GLU A 84 15.18 -3.39 1.89
CA GLU A 84 15.83 -3.05 0.63
C GLU A 84 16.48 -4.29 -0.01
N GLY A 85 16.20 -4.48 -1.30
CA GLY A 85 16.72 -5.58 -2.11
C GLY A 85 15.83 -6.81 -2.15
N ASP A 86 14.82 -6.92 -1.27
CA ASP A 86 13.85 -8.03 -1.33
C ASP A 86 12.99 -7.97 -2.58
N ARG A 87 12.58 -9.14 -3.06
CA ARG A 87 11.64 -9.31 -4.17
C ARG A 87 10.28 -9.71 -3.63
N VAL A 88 9.27 -8.93 -3.96
CA VAL A 88 7.89 -9.15 -3.50
C VAL A 88 7.00 -9.47 -4.69
N LEU A 89 6.21 -10.52 -4.57
CA LEU A 89 5.07 -10.80 -5.44
C LEU A 89 3.79 -10.42 -4.70
N ASP A 90 3.03 -9.53 -5.28
CA ASP A 90 1.79 -8.99 -4.72
C ASP A 90 0.61 -9.29 -5.63
N ALA A 91 -0.56 -9.56 -5.07
CA ALA A 91 -1.81 -9.70 -5.81
C ALA A 91 -2.97 -9.06 -5.08
N GLY A 92 -3.82 -8.38 -5.86
CA GLY A 92 -4.83 -7.46 -5.35
C GLY A 92 -4.26 -6.07 -5.17
N THR A 93 -3.63 -5.54 -6.23
CA THR A 93 -2.97 -4.22 -6.21
C THR A 93 -3.90 -3.12 -5.70
N GLY A 94 -5.16 -3.12 -6.15
CA GLY A 94 -6.15 -2.11 -5.81
C GLY A 94 -5.64 -0.69 -6.09
N THR A 95 -5.61 0.14 -5.05
CA THR A 95 -5.06 1.52 -5.11
C THR A 95 -3.53 1.54 -5.27
N GLY A 96 -2.83 0.43 -5.01
CA GLY A 96 -1.37 0.35 -5.03
C GLY A 96 -0.69 0.86 -3.75
N VAL A 97 -1.42 1.09 -2.66
CA VAL A 97 -0.86 1.63 -1.40
C VAL A 97 0.18 0.69 -0.80
N LEU A 98 -0.11 -0.62 -0.71
CA LEU A 98 0.84 -1.60 -0.19
C LEU A 98 2.07 -1.68 -1.08
N ALA A 99 1.90 -1.91 -2.38
CA ALA A 99 3.01 -2.01 -3.34
C ALA A 99 3.90 -0.76 -3.33
N THR A 100 3.29 0.43 -3.28
CA THR A 100 3.99 1.71 -3.14
C THR A 100 4.80 1.79 -1.86
N ALA A 101 4.22 1.40 -0.72
CA ALA A 101 4.91 1.40 0.56
C ALA A 101 6.13 0.48 0.56
N LEU A 102 6.00 -0.72 -0.04
CA LEU A 102 7.10 -1.69 -0.18
C LEU A 102 8.19 -1.19 -1.13
N GLY A 103 7.81 -0.60 -2.28
CA GLY A 103 8.77 0.02 -3.20
C GLY A 103 9.55 1.17 -2.54
N ARG A 104 8.93 1.96 -1.67
CA ARG A 104 9.60 3.04 -0.91
C ARG A 104 10.56 2.54 0.17
N ILE A 105 10.39 1.31 0.65
CA ILE A 105 11.35 0.63 1.54
C ILE A 105 12.58 0.16 0.76
N GLY A 106 12.48 0.04 -0.57
CA GLY A 106 13.56 -0.42 -1.45
C GLY A 106 13.38 -1.87 -1.93
N ALA A 107 12.22 -2.47 -1.71
CA ALA A 107 11.87 -3.75 -2.31
C ALA A 107 11.52 -3.60 -3.79
N THR A 108 11.80 -4.64 -4.58
CA THR A 108 11.31 -4.75 -5.96
C THR A 108 9.98 -5.51 -5.95
N VAL A 109 8.92 -4.88 -6.38
CA VAL A 109 7.55 -5.41 -6.30
C VAL A 109 7.01 -5.70 -7.69
N ILE A 110 6.52 -6.92 -7.90
CA ILE A 110 5.65 -7.26 -9.03
C ILE A 110 4.25 -7.42 -8.43
N THR A 111 3.29 -6.64 -8.90
CA THR A 111 1.92 -6.68 -8.39
C THR A 111 0.91 -6.90 -9.51
N TYR A 112 -0.09 -7.74 -9.27
CA TYR A 112 -1.13 -8.08 -10.23
C TYR A 112 -2.49 -7.52 -9.84
N GLU A 113 -3.17 -6.89 -10.82
CA GLU A 113 -4.52 -6.40 -10.72
C GLU A 113 -5.35 -6.88 -11.91
N ARG A 114 -6.45 -7.59 -11.65
CA ARG A 114 -7.26 -8.13 -12.73
C ARG A 114 -8.17 -7.11 -13.41
N ASP A 115 -8.59 -6.07 -12.69
CA ASP A 115 -9.34 -4.96 -13.26
C ASP A 115 -8.38 -3.99 -13.94
N ALA A 116 -8.55 -3.83 -15.27
CA ALA A 116 -7.66 -2.99 -16.08
C ALA A 116 -7.74 -1.50 -15.69
N ALA A 117 -8.91 -1.01 -15.24
CA ALA A 117 -9.04 0.37 -14.81
C ALA A 117 -8.36 0.60 -13.46
N PHE A 118 -8.46 -0.36 -12.54
CA PHE A 118 -7.76 -0.32 -11.25
C PHE A 118 -6.23 -0.41 -11.45
N ALA A 119 -5.78 -1.29 -12.35
CA ALA A 119 -4.36 -1.39 -12.69
C ALA A 119 -3.80 -0.07 -13.25
N GLU A 120 -4.57 0.65 -14.07
CA GLU A 120 -4.14 1.95 -14.58
C GLU A 120 -4.05 3.00 -13.48
N THR A 121 -5.05 3.08 -12.61
CA THR A 121 -5.01 3.96 -11.43
C THR A 121 -3.81 3.62 -10.53
N ALA A 122 -3.53 2.34 -10.31
CA ALA A 122 -2.37 1.92 -9.51
C ALA A 122 -1.04 2.33 -10.15
N ARG A 123 -0.88 2.22 -11.48
CA ARG A 123 0.31 2.69 -12.19
C ARG A 123 0.53 4.20 -12.01
N GLU A 124 -0.54 4.97 -12.15
CA GLU A 124 -0.46 6.42 -11.93
C GLU A 124 -0.09 6.74 -10.47
N ASN A 125 -0.69 6.06 -9.50
CA ASN A 125 -0.35 6.20 -8.09
C ASN A 125 1.12 5.85 -7.79
N VAL A 126 1.63 4.77 -8.37
CA VAL A 126 3.04 4.34 -8.27
C VAL A 126 3.97 5.41 -8.86
N ARG A 127 3.59 6.00 -10.01
CA ARG A 127 4.32 7.09 -10.64
C ARG A 127 4.34 8.35 -9.76
N LEU A 128 3.18 8.77 -9.24
CA LEU A 128 3.05 9.91 -8.34
C LEU A 128 3.89 9.74 -7.06
N ALA A 129 3.92 8.52 -6.53
CA ALA A 129 4.72 8.19 -5.35
C ALA A 129 6.23 8.11 -5.62
N GLY A 130 6.66 8.17 -6.88
CA GLY A 130 8.07 8.16 -7.29
C GLY A 130 8.75 6.81 -7.12
N VAL A 131 8.02 5.70 -7.28
CA VAL A 131 8.53 4.33 -7.13
C VAL A 131 8.31 3.45 -8.38
N ALA A 132 8.06 4.06 -9.53
CA ALA A 132 7.80 3.35 -10.78
C ALA A 132 8.96 2.43 -11.23
N ASP A 133 10.18 2.72 -10.82
CA ASP A 133 11.35 1.88 -11.10
C ASP A 133 11.43 0.63 -10.20
N ALA A 134 10.71 0.64 -9.07
CA ALA A 134 10.71 -0.44 -8.08
C ALA A 134 9.43 -1.28 -8.10
N VAL A 135 8.33 -0.76 -8.66
CA VAL A 135 7.00 -1.40 -8.64
C VAL A 135 6.48 -1.59 -10.06
N ASP A 136 6.36 -2.85 -10.46
CA ASP A 136 5.80 -3.27 -11.76
C ASP A 136 4.34 -3.69 -11.58
N VAL A 137 3.40 -2.86 -12.03
CA VAL A 137 1.96 -3.14 -11.97
C VAL A 137 1.51 -3.84 -13.24
N ARG A 138 1.14 -5.11 -13.12
CA ARG A 138 0.68 -5.97 -14.21
C ARG A 138 -0.84 -6.10 -14.20
N THR A 139 -1.45 -5.93 -15.37
CA THR A 139 -2.87 -6.19 -15.55
C THR A 139 -3.09 -7.66 -15.86
N GLY A 140 -3.91 -8.33 -15.06
CA GLY A 140 -4.28 -9.73 -15.24
C GLY A 140 -4.48 -10.47 -13.94
N ASP A 141 -4.91 -11.71 -14.07
CA ASP A 141 -5.05 -12.64 -12.96
C ASP A 141 -3.70 -13.31 -12.70
N LEU A 142 -3.20 -13.18 -11.47
CA LEU A 142 -1.93 -13.81 -11.07
C LEU A 142 -1.95 -15.33 -11.29
N THR A 143 -3.10 -16.00 -11.09
CA THR A 143 -3.21 -17.45 -11.21
C THR A 143 -2.84 -17.96 -12.60
N GLY A 144 -3.04 -17.15 -13.64
CA GLY A 144 -2.66 -17.48 -15.01
C GLY A 144 -1.15 -17.35 -15.32
N HIS A 145 -0.33 -16.87 -14.37
CA HIS A 145 1.08 -16.56 -14.58
C HIS A 145 2.02 -17.23 -13.58
N LEU A 146 1.50 -18.04 -12.66
CA LEU A 146 2.29 -18.62 -11.56
C LEU A 146 3.47 -19.49 -12.03
N ASP A 147 3.32 -20.21 -13.15
CA ASP A 147 4.37 -21.07 -13.70
C ASP A 147 5.61 -20.28 -14.19
N GLU A 148 5.48 -19.00 -14.42
CA GLU A 148 6.54 -18.11 -14.91
C GLU A 148 7.26 -17.35 -13.77
N LEU A 149 6.79 -17.52 -12.52
CA LEU A 149 7.20 -16.73 -11.38
C LEU A 149 7.89 -17.60 -10.33
N SER A 150 9.01 -17.10 -9.78
CA SER A 150 9.71 -17.74 -8.68
C SER A 150 10.75 -16.82 -8.02
N GLY A 151 11.29 -17.24 -6.89
CA GLY A 151 12.41 -16.60 -6.23
C GLY A 151 12.03 -15.28 -5.56
N PHE A 152 10.85 -15.22 -4.94
CA PHE A 152 10.41 -14.09 -4.14
C PHE A 152 10.75 -14.29 -2.67
N ASP A 153 11.07 -13.19 -1.98
CA ASP A 153 11.29 -13.20 -0.54
C ASP A 153 9.97 -13.13 0.22
N VAL A 154 8.96 -12.44 -0.36
CA VAL A 154 7.63 -12.31 0.24
C VAL A 154 6.53 -12.39 -0.82
N LEU A 155 5.44 -13.08 -0.47
CA LEU A 155 4.14 -12.98 -1.15
C LEU A 155 3.21 -12.13 -0.31
N THR A 156 2.59 -11.10 -0.91
CA THR A 156 1.52 -10.30 -0.30
C THR A 156 0.23 -10.49 -1.09
N LEU A 157 -0.85 -10.88 -0.42
CA LEU A 157 -2.07 -11.31 -1.09
C LEU A 157 -3.30 -10.63 -0.44
N ASP A 158 -3.98 -9.78 -1.21
CA ASP A 158 -5.28 -9.18 -0.86
C ASP A 158 -6.27 -9.45 -2.00
N THR A 159 -6.48 -10.74 -2.28
CA THR A 159 -7.29 -11.25 -3.39
C THR A 159 -8.06 -12.48 -2.96
N GLU A 160 -9.20 -12.75 -3.62
CA GLU A 160 -10.00 -13.96 -3.38
C GLU A 160 -9.24 -15.25 -3.74
N ASP A 161 -8.25 -15.17 -4.64
CA ASP A 161 -7.45 -16.32 -5.08
C ASP A 161 -6.26 -16.61 -4.14
N ALA A 162 -6.14 -15.89 -3.01
CA ALA A 162 -5.04 -16.08 -2.06
C ALA A 162 -4.85 -17.55 -1.61
N PRO A 163 -5.89 -18.36 -1.34
CA PRO A 163 -5.70 -19.77 -0.98
C PRO A 163 -5.00 -20.60 -2.07
N GLU A 164 -5.31 -20.32 -3.35
CA GLU A 164 -4.69 -21.00 -4.50
C GLU A 164 -3.21 -20.61 -4.63
N VAL A 165 -2.90 -19.33 -4.54
CA VAL A 165 -1.52 -18.81 -4.61
C VAL A 165 -0.69 -19.32 -3.42
N VAL A 166 -1.25 -19.34 -2.21
CA VAL A 166 -0.58 -19.85 -1.01
C VAL A 166 -0.24 -21.34 -1.13
N ALA A 167 -1.07 -22.14 -1.79
CA ALA A 167 -0.77 -23.54 -2.03
C ALA A 167 0.51 -23.75 -2.88
N LEU A 168 0.87 -22.77 -3.70
CA LEU A 168 2.06 -22.77 -4.54
C LEU A 168 3.24 -21.99 -3.93
N ALA A 169 3.14 -21.55 -2.68
CA ALA A 169 4.21 -20.82 -2.02
C ALA A 169 5.59 -21.51 -2.09
N PRO A 170 5.73 -22.84 -2.03
CA PRO A 170 7.02 -23.52 -2.17
C PRO A 170 7.70 -23.32 -3.54
N ASP A 171 6.93 -23.10 -4.59
CA ASP A 171 7.45 -22.90 -5.95
C ASP A 171 7.76 -21.42 -6.21
N LEU A 172 7.08 -20.52 -5.51
CA LEU A 172 7.18 -19.08 -5.66
C LEU A 172 8.25 -18.44 -4.78
N LEU A 173 8.38 -18.94 -3.53
CA LEU A 173 9.25 -18.34 -2.52
C LEU A 173 10.65 -18.93 -2.52
N VAL A 174 11.62 -18.12 -2.09
CA VAL A 174 12.93 -18.61 -1.65
C VAL A 174 12.80 -19.34 -0.30
N PRO A 175 13.72 -20.26 0.06
CA PRO A 175 13.78 -20.83 1.41
C PRO A 175 13.86 -19.72 2.46
N GLY A 176 12.99 -19.77 3.46
CA GLY A 176 12.88 -18.74 4.49
C GLY A 176 11.97 -17.57 4.16
N GLY A 177 11.44 -17.50 2.95
CA GLY A 177 10.50 -16.48 2.50
C GLY A 177 9.16 -16.52 3.23
N PHE A 178 8.39 -15.45 3.13
CA PHE A 178 7.15 -15.26 3.87
C PHE A 178 5.92 -15.13 2.96
N VAL A 179 4.79 -15.56 3.47
CA VAL A 179 3.46 -15.21 2.97
C VAL A 179 2.80 -14.25 3.96
N ALA A 180 2.16 -13.19 3.44
CA ALA A 180 1.31 -12.27 4.16
C ALA A 180 -0.01 -12.14 3.39
N ALA A 181 -1.07 -12.82 3.81
CA ALA A 181 -2.37 -12.78 3.16
C ALA A 181 -3.38 -12.02 4.01
N TYR A 182 -4.06 -11.05 3.40
CA TYR A 182 -5.10 -10.23 4.03
C TYR A 182 -6.48 -10.61 3.52
N SER A 183 -7.44 -10.68 4.41
CA SER A 183 -8.84 -10.91 4.05
C SER A 183 -9.80 -10.30 5.07
N PRO A 184 -10.91 -9.69 4.65
CA PRO A 184 -11.95 -9.22 5.56
C PRO A 184 -12.85 -10.35 6.09
N PHE A 185 -12.77 -11.57 5.54
CA PHE A 185 -13.66 -12.69 5.86
C PHE A 185 -12.92 -13.83 6.56
N VAL A 186 -13.49 -14.31 7.66
CA VAL A 186 -12.89 -15.40 8.46
C VAL A 186 -12.88 -16.74 7.72
N GLU A 187 -13.87 -17.00 6.86
CA GLU A 187 -13.95 -18.21 6.05
C GLU A 187 -12.78 -18.29 5.07
N HIS A 188 -12.54 -17.21 4.33
CA HIS A 188 -11.42 -17.10 3.40
C HIS A 188 -10.07 -17.18 4.14
N THR A 189 -9.96 -16.50 5.28
CA THR A 189 -8.79 -16.60 6.16
C THR A 189 -8.51 -18.03 6.60
N ARG A 190 -9.55 -18.81 6.91
CA ARG A 190 -9.41 -20.23 7.26
C ARG A 190 -8.81 -21.04 6.10
N GLU A 191 -9.31 -20.83 4.88
CA GLU A 191 -8.78 -21.52 3.69
C GLU A 191 -7.31 -21.20 3.46
N VAL A 192 -6.91 -19.91 3.58
CA VAL A 192 -5.51 -19.48 3.51
C VAL A 192 -4.64 -20.23 4.54
N VAL A 193 -5.11 -20.33 5.80
CA VAL A 193 -4.38 -21.03 6.87
C VAL A 193 -4.23 -22.52 6.56
N GLU A 194 -5.30 -23.17 6.10
CA GLU A 194 -5.30 -24.60 5.75
C GLU A 194 -4.35 -24.86 4.58
N ARG A 195 -4.45 -24.11 3.49
CA ARG A 195 -3.55 -24.21 2.34
C ARG A 195 -2.10 -23.93 2.69
N GLY A 196 -1.84 -22.91 3.51
CA GLY A 196 -0.47 -22.61 3.96
C GLY A 196 0.16 -23.75 4.75
N ARG A 197 -0.60 -24.43 5.62
CA ARG A 197 -0.13 -25.61 6.36
C ARG A 197 0.10 -26.81 5.45
N GLU A 198 -0.82 -27.05 4.51
CA GLU A 198 -0.67 -28.11 3.50
C GLU A 198 0.55 -27.89 2.61
N ALA A 199 0.85 -26.62 2.25
CA ALA A 199 2.03 -26.22 1.50
C ALA A 199 3.34 -26.26 2.32
N GLY A 200 3.28 -26.60 3.61
CA GLY A 200 4.45 -26.72 4.47
C GLY A 200 4.96 -25.40 5.07
N LEU A 201 4.14 -24.36 5.07
CA LEU A 201 4.50 -23.14 5.79
C LEU A 201 4.53 -23.38 7.31
N GLU A 202 5.56 -22.85 7.94
CA GLU A 202 5.74 -22.89 9.39
C GLU A 202 5.18 -21.60 10.05
N ASN A 203 4.86 -21.70 11.35
CA ASN A 203 4.40 -20.58 12.18
C ASN A 203 3.19 -19.83 11.60
N VAL A 204 2.33 -20.54 10.86
CA VAL A 204 1.12 -19.93 10.29
C VAL A 204 0.24 -19.42 11.40
N ARG A 205 0.01 -18.11 11.41
CA ARG A 205 -0.82 -17.41 12.38
C ARG A 205 -1.65 -16.32 11.74
N THR A 206 -2.82 -16.07 12.30
CA THR A 206 -3.71 -15.00 11.87
C THR A 206 -3.85 -13.96 12.98
N ILE A 207 -3.88 -12.70 12.57
CA ILE A 207 -3.94 -11.53 13.46
C ILE A 207 -5.11 -10.66 13.00
N GLU A 208 -5.99 -10.32 13.94
CA GLU A 208 -6.91 -9.20 13.80
C GLU A 208 -6.35 -8.01 14.58
N THR A 209 -6.33 -6.82 13.97
CA THR A 209 -5.84 -5.62 14.64
C THR A 209 -6.99 -4.64 14.86
N ILE A 210 -7.24 -4.32 16.13
CA ILE A 210 -8.22 -3.32 16.54
C ILE A 210 -7.45 -2.10 17.07
N GLN A 211 -7.57 -0.98 16.36
CA GLN A 211 -6.94 0.29 16.74
C GLN A 211 -8.00 1.28 17.20
N ARG A 212 -7.77 1.90 18.35
CA ARG A 212 -8.62 2.96 18.89
C ARG A 212 -7.79 4.20 19.18
N GLU A 213 -8.24 5.33 18.67
CA GLU A 213 -7.64 6.63 18.96
C GLU A 213 -8.11 7.17 20.32
N MET A 214 -7.35 8.09 20.88
CA MET A 214 -7.70 8.84 22.07
C MET A 214 -8.10 10.26 21.67
N GLU A 215 -9.14 10.77 22.30
CA GLU A 215 -9.58 12.17 22.23
C GLU A 215 -9.07 12.93 23.44
N PHE A 216 -8.54 14.13 23.21
CA PHE A 216 -8.08 15.05 24.25
C PHE A 216 -8.78 16.39 24.02
N ASP A 217 -9.66 16.76 24.92
CA ASP A 217 -10.39 18.04 24.89
C ASP A 217 -10.40 18.70 26.27
N ASP A 218 -10.99 19.89 26.36
CA ASP A 218 -11.06 20.67 27.63
C ASP A 218 -11.83 19.94 28.76
N ARG A 219 -12.61 18.92 28.45
CA ARG A 219 -13.35 18.10 29.41
C ARG A 219 -12.53 16.94 29.94
N GLY A 220 -11.40 16.60 29.30
CA GLY A 220 -10.50 15.52 29.69
C GLY A 220 -10.10 14.62 28.54
N SER A 221 -9.52 13.46 28.89
CA SER A 221 -8.98 12.49 27.93
C SER A 221 -9.78 11.19 28.00
N ARG A 222 -10.17 10.67 26.82
CA ARG A 222 -10.94 9.41 26.71
C ARG A 222 -10.61 8.68 25.41
N PRO A 223 -10.87 7.36 25.35
CA PRO A 223 -10.90 6.69 24.06
C PRO A 223 -11.94 7.33 23.13
N SER A 224 -11.62 7.44 21.86
CA SER A 224 -12.57 7.91 20.85
C SER A 224 -13.85 7.09 20.87
N THR A 225 -14.98 7.76 20.69
CA THR A 225 -16.28 7.12 20.52
C THR A 225 -16.59 6.73 19.07
N ALA A 226 -15.70 7.06 18.13
CA ALA A 226 -15.75 6.52 16.79
C ALA A 226 -15.72 4.99 16.87
N GLY A 227 -16.52 4.32 16.04
CA GLY A 227 -16.62 2.87 16.05
C GLY A 227 -15.25 2.23 15.86
N VAL A 228 -14.96 1.21 16.66
CA VAL A 228 -13.81 0.35 16.41
C VAL A 228 -14.24 -0.63 15.32
N GLY A 229 -13.79 -0.37 14.07
CA GLY A 229 -14.17 -1.18 12.93
C GLY A 229 -13.25 -2.39 12.78
N HIS A 230 -13.85 -3.54 12.46
CA HIS A 230 -13.14 -4.64 11.83
C HIS A 230 -12.70 -4.16 10.43
N THR A 231 -11.43 -4.42 10.06
CA THR A 231 -10.92 -4.17 8.70
C THR A 231 -10.61 -5.47 7.99
N GLY A 232 -9.95 -6.40 8.66
CA GLY A 232 -9.60 -7.70 8.13
C GLY A 232 -8.66 -8.48 9.03
N TYR A 233 -8.29 -9.65 8.55
CA TYR A 233 -7.37 -10.58 9.17
C TYR A 233 -6.09 -10.66 8.34
N LEU A 234 -4.94 -10.50 8.98
CA LEU A 234 -3.64 -10.74 8.36
C LEU A 234 -3.15 -12.14 8.76
N THR A 235 -2.98 -13.02 7.80
CA THR A 235 -2.36 -14.32 7.99
C THR A 235 -0.91 -14.28 7.51
N VAL A 236 0.02 -14.68 8.38
CA VAL A 236 1.44 -14.74 8.09
C VAL A 236 1.94 -16.17 8.29
N GLY A 237 2.76 -16.65 7.36
CA GLY A 237 3.44 -17.92 7.43
C GLY A 237 4.82 -17.85 6.78
N ARG A 238 5.73 -18.75 7.12
CA ARG A 238 7.10 -18.77 6.60
C ARG A 238 7.41 -20.08 5.90
N LEU A 239 7.99 -20.03 4.71
CA LEU A 239 8.53 -21.21 4.05
C LEU A 239 9.81 -21.67 4.78
N ARG A 240 9.95 -22.98 4.94
CA ARG A 240 11.12 -23.58 5.61
C ARG A 240 12.43 -23.45 4.83
#